data_3458f45e2507229320b1bb700ef243cc
#
_entry.id   3458f45e2507229320b1bb700ef243cc
#
_cell.length_a   1.000
_cell.length_b   1.000
_cell.length_c   1.000
_cell.angle_alpha   90.00
_cell.angle_beta   90.00
_cell.angle_gamma   90.00
#
_symmetry.space_group_name_H-M   'P 1'
#
loop_
_entity.id
_entity.type
_entity.pdbx_description
1 polymer ?
#
loop_
_entity_poly.entity_id
_entity_poly.type
_entity_poly.pdbx_seq_one_letter_code
_entity_poly.pdbx_strand_id
1 'polypeptide(L)'
;MQEIIIYRADDGTDFEDEWDCKHYEWQQTCDRAEYTLLSHHFQVLPTDDTDSYEDACFIFIPTQASAFALSNNWDTDMIRADCPSFLPWRGDQTIELGLWAWDEDLEKWYHLGKKVDELTQLANRAMDAINGA
;
A
#
# COMPACT_ATOMS: atom_id res chain seq x y z
N MET A 1 30.36 7.27 -37.35
CA MET A 1 30.35 7.61 -35.93
C MET A 1 28.99 7.20 -35.32
N GLN A 2 29.01 6.33 -34.34
CA GLN A 2 27.77 5.92 -33.66
C GLN A 2 27.52 6.88 -32.50
N GLU A 3 26.31 7.43 -32.43
CA GLU A 3 25.87 8.14 -31.26
C GLU A 3 25.40 7.13 -30.20
N ILE A 4 25.99 7.22 -29.02
CA ILE A 4 25.53 6.43 -27.87
C ILE A 4 24.72 7.36 -26.95
N ILE A 5 23.45 7.03 -26.79
CA ILE A 5 22.60 7.73 -25.82
C ILE A 5 22.67 6.95 -24.50
N ILE A 6 23.02 7.65 -23.44
CA ILE A 6 23.09 7.08 -22.09
C ILE A 6 22.05 7.75 -21.22
N TYR A 7 21.25 6.95 -20.52
CA TYR A 7 20.27 7.40 -19.54
C TYR A 7 20.86 7.23 -18.16
N ARG A 8 20.91 8.32 -17.40
CA ARG A 8 21.51 8.32 -16.07
C ARG A 8 20.43 8.40 -15.00
N ALA A 9 20.41 7.41 -14.09
CA ALA A 9 19.56 7.42 -12.91
C ALA A 9 20.06 8.46 -11.88
N ASP A 10 19.21 8.80 -10.92
CA ASP A 10 19.50 9.83 -9.90
C ASP A 10 20.75 9.53 -9.07
N ASP A 11 21.08 8.24 -8.88
CA ASP A 11 22.27 7.82 -8.15
C ASP A 11 23.55 7.78 -8.98
N GLY A 12 23.48 8.15 -10.28
CA GLY A 12 24.61 8.18 -11.19
C GLY A 12 24.80 6.90 -11.99
N THR A 13 23.98 5.87 -11.82
CA THR A 13 24.06 4.64 -12.61
C THR A 13 23.60 4.90 -14.04
N ASP A 14 24.37 4.41 -15.02
CA ASP A 14 24.11 4.64 -16.44
C ASP A 14 23.47 3.41 -17.09
N PHE A 15 22.53 3.67 -18.02
CA PHE A 15 21.80 2.65 -18.78
C PHE A 15 21.77 3.03 -20.26
N GLU A 16 21.82 2.04 -21.14
CA GLU A 16 21.68 2.24 -22.57
C GLU A 16 20.21 2.29 -22.99
N ASP A 17 19.30 1.72 -22.20
CA ASP A 17 17.87 1.65 -22.43
C ASP A 17 17.12 2.56 -21.44
N GLU A 18 16.25 3.44 -21.96
CA GLU A 18 15.45 4.36 -21.15
C GLU A 18 14.54 3.60 -20.18
N TRP A 19 13.94 2.50 -20.65
CA TRP A 19 13.03 1.69 -19.82
C TRP A 19 13.79 1.09 -18.62
N ASP A 20 15.01 0.55 -18.86
CA ASP A 20 15.84 -0.02 -17.79
C ASP A 20 16.20 1.04 -16.75
N CYS A 21 16.51 2.25 -17.19
CA CYS A 21 16.81 3.38 -16.28
C CYS A 21 15.61 3.73 -15.43
N LYS A 22 14.43 3.89 -16.03
CA LYS A 22 13.19 4.22 -15.32
C LYS A 22 12.77 3.11 -14.36
N HIS A 23 12.92 1.85 -14.79
CA HIS A 23 12.59 0.70 -13.95
C HIS A 23 13.53 0.64 -12.73
N TYR A 24 14.81 0.89 -12.93
CA TYR A 24 15.81 0.94 -11.87
C TYR A 24 15.47 2.06 -10.84
N GLU A 25 15.15 3.26 -11.32
CA GLU A 25 14.76 4.38 -10.45
C GLU A 25 13.50 4.05 -9.65
N TRP A 26 12.52 3.45 -10.30
CA TRP A 26 11.28 3.02 -9.65
C TRP A 26 11.55 1.96 -8.58
N GLN A 27 12.41 0.96 -8.89
CA GLN A 27 12.79 -0.08 -7.95
C GLN A 27 13.45 0.52 -6.71
N GLN A 28 14.34 1.49 -6.88
CA GLN A 28 14.97 2.19 -5.76
C GLN A 28 13.97 2.99 -4.94
N THR A 29 13.03 3.64 -5.60
CA THR A 29 11.96 4.37 -4.92
C THR A 29 11.13 3.40 -4.07
N CYS A 30 10.78 2.22 -4.59
CA CYS A 30 10.07 1.19 -3.83
C CYS A 30 10.90 0.67 -2.66
N ASP A 31 12.20 0.44 -2.86
CA ASP A 31 13.10 -0.06 -1.80
C ASP A 31 13.24 0.92 -0.64
N ARG A 32 13.09 2.22 -0.89
CA ARG A 32 13.14 3.29 0.13
C ARG A 32 11.78 3.63 0.71
N ALA A 33 10.70 3.20 0.07
CA ALA A 33 9.35 3.52 0.50
C ALA A 33 9.01 2.72 1.76
N GLU A 34 8.31 3.38 2.67
CA GLU A 34 7.95 2.80 3.95
C GLU A 34 6.44 2.63 4.05
N TYR A 35 6.04 1.56 4.70
CA TYR A 35 4.68 1.31 5.13
C TYR A 35 4.72 0.89 6.60
N THR A 36 3.57 0.97 7.28
CA THR A 36 3.50 0.63 8.70
C THR A 36 2.49 -0.50 8.91
N LEU A 37 2.92 -1.51 9.67
CA LEU A 37 2.05 -2.59 10.13
C LEU A 37 1.72 -2.35 11.59
N LEU A 38 0.43 -2.44 11.95
CA LEU A 38 -0.01 -2.31 13.33
C LEU A 38 -0.70 -3.59 13.78
N SER A 39 -0.46 -3.94 15.05
CA SER A 39 -1.13 -5.07 15.70
C SER A 39 -2.56 -4.69 16.13
N HIS A 40 -3.31 -5.68 16.59
CA HIS A 40 -4.63 -5.51 17.19
C HIS A 40 -4.64 -4.48 18.33
N HIS A 41 -3.53 -4.33 19.05
CA HIS A 41 -3.38 -3.37 20.15
C HIS A 41 -2.71 -2.06 19.72
N PHE A 42 -2.64 -1.77 18.42
CA PHE A 42 -2.06 -0.56 17.85
C PHE A 42 -0.55 -0.42 18.08
N GLN A 43 0.14 -1.52 18.24
CA GLN A 43 1.60 -1.51 18.33
C GLN A 43 2.20 -1.57 16.94
N VAL A 44 3.22 -0.74 16.68
CA VAL A 44 3.96 -0.78 15.42
C VAL A 44 4.78 -2.06 15.37
N LEU A 45 4.59 -2.85 14.32
CA LEU A 45 5.28 -4.11 14.11
C LEU A 45 6.49 -3.90 13.19
N PRO A 46 7.62 -4.60 13.42
CA PRO A 46 8.79 -4.50 12.54
C PRO A 46 8.48 -5.10 11.16
N THR A 47 8.94 -4.44 10.10
CA THR A 47 8.69 -4.87 8.72
C THR A 47 9.70 -5.92 8.22
N ASP A 48 10.71 -6.24 9.02
CA ASP A 48 11.72 -7.25 8.72
C ASP A 48 11.46 -8.60 9.41
N ASP A 49 10.31 -8.75 10.06
CA ASP A 49 9.92 -9.96 10.79
C ASP A 49 8.66 -10.56 10.15
N THR A 50 8.72 -11.82 9.74
CA THR A 50 7.61 -12.54 9.12
C THR A 50 6.38 -12.59 10.03
N ASP A 51 6.55 -12.76 11.35
CA ASP A 51 5.46 -12.83 12.30
C ASP A 51 4.64 -11.54 12.32
N SER A 52 5.27 -10.39 12.04
CA SER A 52 4.57 -9.11 11.98
C SER A 52 3.47 -9.08 10.92
N TYR A 53 3.72 -9.74 9.78
CA TYR A 53 2.74 -9.78 8.68
C TYR A 53 1.54 -10.66 9.04
N GLU A 54 1.75 -11.73 9.78
CA GLU A 54 0.66 -12.57 10.28
C GLU A 54 -0.17 -11.84 11.34
N ASP A 55 0.47 -11.05 12.18
CA ASP A 55 -0.14 -10.36 13.31
C ASP A 55 -0.75 -9.01 12.93
N ALA A 56 -0.48 -8.51 11.73
CA ALA A 56 -0.97 -7.20 11.29
C ALA A 56 -2.48 -7.17 11.19
N CYS A 57 -3.08 -6.21 11.85
CA CYS A 57 -4.53 -5.91 11.76
C CYS A 57 -4.80 -4.58 11.06
N PHE A 58 -3.77 -3.73 10.92
CA PHE A 58 -3.84 -2.45 10.22
C PHE A 58 -2.59 -2.29 9.36
N ILE A 59 -2.76 -1.73 8.19
CA ILE A 59 -1.65 -1.42 7.28
C ILE A 59 -1.80 0.04 6.85
N PHE A 60 -0.78 0.86 7.12
CA PHE A 60 -0.74 2.24 6.66
C PHE A 60 0.15 2.36 5.44
N ILE A 61 -0.42 2.83 4.34
CA ILE A 61 0.24 2.96 3.04
C ILE A 61 0.24 4.44 2.64
N PRO A 62 1.34 5.17 2.87
CA PRO A 62 1.37 6.62 2.63
C PRO A 62 1.54 7.01 1.16
N THR A 63 2.15 6.14 0.33
CA THR A 63 2.40 6.44 -1.08
C THR A 63 2.14 5.23 -1.98
N GLN A 64 2.00 5.45 -3.28
CA GLN A 64 1.88 4.35 -4.25
C GLN A 64 3.14 3.48 -4.25
N ALA A 65 4.33 4.10 -4.12
CA ALA A 65 5.58 3.36 -3.99
C ALA A 65 5.59 2.44 -2.77
N SER A 66 5.02 2.87 -1.65
CA SER A 66 4.86 2.05 -0.44
C SER A 66 4.00 0.82 -0.71
N ALA A 67 2.92 0.97 -1.48
CA ALA A 67 2.07 -0.14 -1.87
C ALA A 67 2.83 -1.18 -2.70
N PHE A 68 3.67 -0.74 -3.63
CA PHE A 68 4.52 -1.62 -4.41
C PHE A 68 5.59 -2.29 -3.55
N ALA A 69 6.20 -1.56 -2.62
CA ALA A 69 7.16 -2.13 -1.68
C ALA A 69 6.52 -3.27 -0.88
N LEU A 70 5.30 -3.07 -0.40
CA LEU A 70 4.57 -4.10 0.33
C LEU A 70 4.24 -5.30 -0.57
N SER A 71 3.74 -5.08 -1.79
CA SER A 71 3.38 -6.18 -2.69
C SER A 71 4.57 -6.98 -3.18
N ASN A 72 5.76 -6.39 -3.22
CA ASN A 72 7.01 -7.07 -3.60
C ASN A 72 7.71 -7.76 -2.43
N ASN A 73 7.23 -7.59 -1.22
CA ASN A 73 7.83 -8.22 -0.04
C ASN A 73 7.41 -9.69 0.05
N TRP A 74 8.36 -10.58 0.27
CA TRP A 74 8.11 -12.03 0.40
C TRP A 74 7.14 -12.34 1.54
N ASP A 75 7.24 -11.59 2.65
CA ASP A 75 6.44 -11.83 3.84
C ASP A 75 4.99 -11.39 3.68
N THR A 76 4.66 -10.68 2.60
CA THR A 76 3.29 -10.23 2.31
C THR A 76 2.33 -11.41 2.15
N ASP A 77 2.81 -12.56 1.68
CA ASP A 77 2.01 -13.78 1.57
C ASP A 77 1.52 -14.30 2.93
N MET A 78 2.17 -13.88 4.01
CA MET A 78 1.79 -14.25 5.37
C MET A 78 0.70 -13.35 5.94
N ILE A 79 0.34 -12.26 5.26
CA ILE A 79 -0.75 -11.39 5.67
C ILE A 79 -2.08 -12.15 5.55
N ARG A 80 -3.00 -11.87 6.46
CA ARG A 80 -4.33 -12.48 6.46
C ARG A 80 -5.02 -12.34 5.12
N ALA A 81 -5.76 -13.37 4.70
CA ALA A 81 -6.41 -13.50 3.39
C ALA A 81 -5.44 -13.57 2.21
N ASP A 82 -4.31 -14.26 2.38
CA ASP A 82 -3.37 -14.62 1.30
C ASP A 82 -3.00 -13.44 0.40
N CYS A 83 -2.33 -12.45 0.95
CA CYS A 83 -1.97 -11.22 0.27
C CYS A 83 -3.20 -10.35 -0.05
N PRO A 84 -3.34 -9.19 0.57
CA PRO A 84 -4.51 -8.33 0.37
C PRO A 84 -4.78 -8.04 -1.10
N SER A 85 -6.00 -8.32 -1.55
CA SER A 85 -6.41 -8.18 -2.95
C SER A 85 -6.36 -6.73 -3.45
N PHE A 86 -6.28 -5.76 -2.55
CA PHE A 86 -6.18 -4.36 -2.93
C PHE A 86 -4.76 -3.94 -3.36
N LEU A 87 -3.74 -4.79 -3.10
CA LEU A 87 -2.37 -4.45 -3.48
C LEU A 87 -2.16 -4.52 -4.99
N PRO A 88 -1.38 -3.59 -5.57
CA PRO A 88 -1.18 -3.56 -7.01
C PRO A 88 -0.24 -4.68 -7.47
N TRP A 89 -0.57 -5.28 -8.61
CA TRP A 89 0.25 -6.29 -9.27
C TRP A 89 1.27 -5.70 -10.23
N ARG A 90 0.96 -4.50 -10.77
CA ARG A 90 1.76 -3.84 -11.81
C ARG A 90 1.99 -2.38 -11.46
N GLY A 91 3.07 -1.81 -12.00
CA GLY A 91 3.47 -0.43 -11.74
C GLY A 91 2.50 0.65 -12.24
N ASP A 92 1.55 0.29 -13.10
CA ASP A 92 0.52 1.18 -13.61
C ASP A 92 -0.78 1.15 -12.79
N GLN A 93 -0.88 0.22 -11.83
CA GLN A 93 -2.03 0.13 -10.94
C GLN A 93 -1.87 1.08 -9.76
N THR A 94 -2.96 1.70 -9.36
CA THR A 94 -3.00 2.57 -8.18
C THR A 94 -4.01 2.04 -7.18
N ILE A 95 -3.78 2.37 -5.91
CA ILE A 95 -4.67 2.00 -4.81
C ILE A 95 -5.05 3.24 -4.01
N GLU A 96 -6.07 3.12 -3.17
CA GLU A 96 -6.37 4.13 -2.17
C GLU A 96 -5.26 4.17 -1.13
N LEU A 97 -4.72 5.36 -0.90
CA LEU A 97 -3.68 5.56 0.11
C LEU A 97 -4.30 5.77 1.49
N GLY A 98 -3.53 5.47 2.52
CA GLY A 98 -3.91 5.68 3.91
C GLY A 98 -3.98 4.40 4.70
N LEU A 99 -4.91 4.34 5.64
CA LEU A 99 -5.01 3.24 6.59
C LEU A 99 -6.02 2.19 6.13
N TRP A 100 -5.52 0.96 6.01
CA TRP A 100 -6.33 -0.23 5.74
C TRP A 100 -6.47 -1.05 7.01
N ALA A 101 -7.64 -1.65 7.22
CA ALA A 101 -7.93 -2.46 8.40
C ALA A 101 -8.51 -3.81 8.01
N TRP A 102 -8.21 -4.82 8.82
CA TRP A 102 -8.76 -6.17 8.65
C TRP A 102 -10.12 -6.28 9.34
N ASP A 103 -11.11 -6.79 8.61
CA ASP A 103 -12.43 -7.13 9.13
C ASP A 103 -12.49 -8.64 9.35
N GLU A 104 -12.51 -9.06 10.61
CA GLU A 104 -12.52 -10.46 11.01
C GLU A 104 -13.81 -11.16 10.59
N ASP A 105 -14.94 -10.49 10.66
CA ASP A 105 -16.25 -11.07 10.34
C ASP A 105 -16.43 -11.32 8.85
N LEU A 106 -15.94 -10.37 8.02
CA LEU A 106 -16.02 -10.44 6.57
C LEU A 106 -14.79 -11.09 5.93
N GLU A 107 -13.73 -11.33 6.71
CA GLU A 107 -12.45 -11.88 6.27
C GLU A 107 -11.86 -11.12 5.07
N LYS A 108 -11.85 -9.79 5.18
CA LYS A 108 -11.31 -8.92 4.14
C LYS A 108 -10.71 -7.63 4.70
N TRP A 109 -9.84 -7.03 3.89
CA TRP A 109 -9.28 -5.71 4.16
C TRP A 109 -10.20 -4.62 3.60
N TYR A 110 -10.32 -3.51 4.33
CA TYR A 110 -11.09 -2.35 3.89
C TYR A 110 -10.32 -1.06 4.17
N HIS A 111 -10.58 -0.04 3.35
CA HIS A 111 -9.99 1.28 3.54
C HIS A 111 -10.77 2.01 4.65
N LEU A 112 -10.07 2.31 5.76
CA LEU A 112 -10.72 2.84 6.95
C LEU A 112 -11.31 4.23 6.71
N GLY A 113 -10.61 5.10 5.96
CA GLY A 113 -11.11 6.43 5.62
C GLY A 113 -12.41 6.38 4.83
N LYS A 114 -12.51 5.51 3.82
CA LYS A 114 -13.76 5.32 3.08
C LYS A 114 -14.87 4.78 3.95
N LYS A 115 -14.56 3.86 4.84
CA LYS A 115 -15.54 3.28 5.76
C LYS A 115 -16.09 4.33 6.70
N VAL A 116 -15.25 5.20 7.24
CA VAL A 116 -15.66 6.31 8.10
C VAL A 116 -16.58 7.27 7.35
N ASP A 117 -16.25 7.61 6.10
CA ASP A 117 -17.08 8.48 5.27
C ASP A 117 -18.47 7.87 5.02
N GLU A 118 -18.52 6.57 4.68
CA GLU A 118 -19.79 5.85 4.50
C GLU A 118 -20.64 5.86 5.76
N LEU A 119 -20.04 5.61 6.92
CA LEU A 119 -20.73 5.62 8.20
C LEU A 119 -21.20 7.02 8.56
N THR A 120 -20.44 8.06 8.26
CA THR A 120 -20.82 9.45 8.49
C THR A 120 -22.03 9.82 7.63
N GLN A 121 -22.02 9.44 6.35
CA GLN A 121 -23.17 9.67 5.46
C GLN A 121 -24.42 8.94 5.93
N LEU A 122 -24.27 7.70 6.39
CA LEU A 122 -25.36 6.92 6.94
C LEU A 122 -25.96 7.59 8.20
N ALA A 123 -25.09 8.04 9.10
CA ALA A 123 -25.51 8.75 10.32
C ALA A 123 -26.27 10.04 9.98
N ASN A 124 -25.79 10.80 8.99
CA ASN A 124 -26.44 12.03 8.53
C ASN A 124 -27.82 11.76 7.95
N ARG A 125 -27.97 10.71 7.15
CA ARG A 125 -29.28 10.30 6.59
C ARG A 125 -30.26 9.92 7.70
N ALA A 126 -29.79 9.18 8.69
CA ALA A 126 -30.64 8.79 9.83
C ALA A 126 -31.09 10.00 10.61
N MET A 127 -30.19 10.95 10.88
CA MET A 127 -30.53 12.19 11.59
C MET A 127 -31.51 13.06 10.81
N ASP A 128 -31.33 13.17 9.49
CA ASP A 128 -32.26 13.93 8.63
C ASP A 128 -33.65 13.32 8.65
N ALA A 129 -33.76 12.00 8.63
CA ALA A 129 -35.06 11.31 8.75
C ALA A 129 -35.74 11.60 10.10
N ILE A 130 -34.95 11.59 11.17
CA ILE A 130 -35.48 11.91 12.52
C ILE A 130 -35.96 13.37 12.58
N ASN A 131 -35.19 14.31 12.08
CA ASN A 131 -35.50 15.74 12.13
C ASN A 131 -36.58 16.17 11.14
N GLY A 132 -36.76 15.42 10.04
CA GLY A 132 -37.79 15.68 9.04
C GLY A 132 -39.15 15.00 9.33
N ALA A 133 -39.23 14.23 10.36
CA ALA A 133 -40.44 13.49 10.71
C ALA A 133 -41.46 14.38 11.40
#